data_1ab4c17347ada1708d6c5698b5ab464d
#
_entry.id   1ab4c17347ada1708d6c5698b5ab464d
#
_cell.length_a   1.000
_cell.length_b   1.000
_cell.length_c   1.000
_cell.angle_alpha   90.00
_cell.angle_beta   90.00
_cell.angle_gamma   90.00
#
_symmetry.space_group_name_H-M   'P 1'
#
loop_
_entity.id
_entity.type
_entity.pdbx_description
1 polymer ?
#
loop_
_entity_poly.entity_id
_entity_poly.type
_entity_poly.pdbx_seq_one_letter_code
_entity_poly.pdbx_strand_id
1 'polypeptide(L)'
;MVYRYFKRVFDVVCALIGIIGTSPIWIISIIAILCSDWGPLFYCANRVGKDNKQFKMWKFRSMRVARGANEASLRPDQDRIFWWGKCMRRLKIDELPQLINILNGTMSIVGPRPAAVDQVNITRGGENSIAATVPCGLTSHSSLWDYVYGDQFEDEEEYNDKVLPIRLKLDVYYVKHAGCIWDLRLILWTVIAILYTACGKYPWWMHNRLVAYSQEV
;
A
#
# COMPACT_ATOMS: atom_id res chain seq x y z
N MET A 1 17.44 -15.94 -10.29
CA MET A 1 17.92 -14.75 -11.06
C MET A 1 16.91 -14.35 -12.15
N VAL A 2 16.45 -15.28 -12.98
CA VAL A 2 15.50 -15.04 -14.10
C VAL A 2 14.19 -14.36 -13.65
N TYR A 3 13.55 -14.84 -12.57
CA TYR A 3 12.31 -14.24 -12.05
C TYR A 3 12.48 -12.76 -11.67
N ARG A 4 13.58 -12.38 -11.02
CA ARG A 4 13.82 -10.97 -10.60
C ARG A 4 13.94 -10.02 -11.81
N TYR A 5 14.60 -10.46 -12.87
CA TYR A 5 14.71 -9.69 -14.10
C TYR A 5 13.36 -9.55 -14.81
N PHE A 6 12.66 -10.67 -14.99
CA PHE A 6 11.31 -10.69 -15.57
C PHE A 6 10.36 -9.79 -14.77
N LYS A 7 10.37 -9.93 -13.44
CA LYS A 7 9.56 -9.11 -12.54
C LYS A 7 9.82 -7.62 -12.74
N ARG A 8 11.08 -7.21 -12.89
CA ARG A 8 11.41 -5.79 -13.09
C ARG A 8 10.85 -5.25 -14.41
N VAL A 9 10.98 -6.01 -15.49
CA VAL A 9 10.39 -5.64 -16.79
C VAL A 9 8.88 -5.54 -16.68
N PHE A 10 8.25 -6.54 -16.07
CA PHE A 10 6.82 -6.57 -15.81
C PHE A 10 6.36 -5.34 -14.99
N ASP A 11 7.06 -5.01 -13.89
CA ASP A 11 6.77 -3.84 -13.05
C ASP A 11 6.80 -2.54 -13.84
N VAL A 12 7.82 -2.34 -14.68
CA VAL A 12 7.95 -1.13 -15.52
C VAL A 12 6.82 -1.03 -16.54
N VAL A 13 6.53 -2.13 -17.24
CA VAL A 13 5.45 -2.17 -18.24
C VAL A 13 4.09 -1.89 -17.59
N CYS A 14 3.79 -2.57 -16.48
CA CYS A 14 2.54 -2.35 -15.74
C CYS A 14 2.43 -0.93 -15.19
N ALA A 15 3.53 -0.35 -14.69
CA ALA A 15 3.52 1.02 -14.18
C ALA A 15 3.27 2.04 -15.30
N LEU A 16 3.88 1.87 -16.48
CA LEU A 16 3.62 2.73 -17.64
C LEU A 16 2.17 2.63 -18.11
N ILE A 17 1.64 1.40 -18.27
CA ILE A 17 0.23 1.17 -18.62
C ILE A 17 -0.68 1.78 -17.55
N GLY A 18 -0.34 1.61 -16.27
CA GLY A 18 -1.09 2.18 -15.16
C GLY A 18 -1.15 3.70 -15.20
N ILE A 19 -0.02 4.38 -15.40
CA ILE A 19 0.03 5.86 -15.50
C ILE A 19 -0.78 6.35 -16.70
N ILE A 20 -0.59 5.75 -17.88
CA ILE A 20 -1.31 6.16 -19.10
C ILE A 20 -2.81 5.89 -18.92
N GLY A 21 -3.20 4.69 -18.49
CA GLY A 21 -4.60 4.31 -18.34
C GLY A 21 -5.34 5.08 -17.25
N THR A 22 -4.64 5.49 -16.20
CA THR A 22 -5.25 6.29 -15.11
C THR A 22 -5.03 7.79 -15.26
N SER A 23 -4.42 8.26 -16.36
CA SER A 23 -4.14 9.68 -16.57
C SER A 23 -5.37 10.62 -16.44
N PRO A 24 -6.60 10.26 -16.85
CA PRO A 24 -7.76 11.09 -16.58
C PRO A 24 -8.06 11.23 -15.08
N ILE A 25 -7.83 10.15 -14.30
CA ILE A 25 -8.02 10.15 -12.84
C ILE A 25 -6.99 11.07 -12.18
N TRP A 26 -5.74 11.10 -12.68
CA TRP A 26 -4.73 12.03 -12.21
C TRP A 26 -5.16 13.48 -12.41
N ILE A 27 -5.64 13.84 -13.60
CA ILE A 27 -6.10 15.20 -13.92
C ILE A 27 -7.25 15.60 -12.99
N ILE A 28 -8.26 14.72 -12.85
CA ILE A 28 -9.42 14.98 -11.97
C ILE A 28 -8.94 15.16 -10.52
N SER A 29 -8.03 14.30 -10.05
CA SER A 29 -7.53 14.37 -8.68
C SER A 29 -6.73 15.65 -8.42
N ILE A 30 -5.89 16.08 -9.37
CA ILE A 30 -5.15 17.34 -9.27
C ILE A 30 -6.10 18.52 -9.13
N ILE A 31 -7.10 18.62 -10.02
CA ILE A 31 -8.09 19.70 -9.98
C ILE A 31 -8.86 19.66 -8.65
N ALA A 32 -9.36 18.50 -8.25
CA ALA A 32 -10.14 18.34 -7.02
C ALA A 32 -9.33 18.65 -5.76
N ILE A 33 -8.04 18.31 -5.70
CA ILE A 33 -7.15 18.67 -4.59
C ILE A 33 -7.01 20.21 -4.52
N LEU A 34 -6.71 20.86 -5.62
CA LEU A 34 -6.54 22.32 -5.67
C LEU A 34 -7.83 23.07 -5.30
N CYS A 35 -8.98 22.55 -5.73
CA CYS A 35 -10.30 23.12 -5.37
C CYS A 35 -10.68 22.87 -3.90
N SER A 36 -10.21 21.77 -3.30
CA SER A 36 -10.54 21.42 -1.92
C SER A 36 -9.66 22.13 -0.90
N ASP A 37 -8.37 22.26 -1.22
CA ASP A 37 -7.38 22.87 -0.34
C ASP A 37 -6.13 23.25 -1.16
N TRP A 38 -5.95 24.58 -1.37
CA TRP A 38 -4.83 25.07 -2.16
C TRP A 38 -3.50 24.75 -1.51
N GLY A 39 -2.57 24.12 -2.27
CA GLY A 39 -1.26 23.75 -1.76
C GLY A 39 -0.61 22.62 -2.54
N PRO A 40 0.36 21.88 -1.94
CA PRO A 40 1.09 20.81 -2.62
C PRO A 40 0.13 19.70 -3.08
N LEU A 41 0.35 19.19 -4.30
CA LEU A 41 -0.45 18.10 -4.88
C LEU A 41 -0.11 16.75 -4.29
N PHE A 42 1.17 16.57 -3.96
CA PHE A 42 1.71 15.30 -3.48
C PHE A 42 2.16 15.40 -2.03
N TYR A 43 2.01 14.28 -1.36
CA TYR A 43 2.58 13.99 -0.06
C TYR A 43 3.63 12.89 -0.22
N CYS A 44 4.78 13.05 0.44
CA CYS A 44 5.86 12.07 0.42
C CYS A 44 6.09 11.52 1.83
N ALA A 45 5.76 10.24 2.04
CA ALA A 45 6.06 9.55 3.28
C ALA A 45 7.47 8.92 3.22
N ASN A 46 8.28 9.11 4.25
CA ASN A 46 9.52 8.35 4.39
C ASN A 46 9.18 6.91 4.79
N ARG A 47 9.65 5.97 4.00
CA ARG A 47 9.39 4.53 4.20
C ARG A 47 10.69 3.74 4.07
N VAL A 48 10.67 2.53 4.62
CA VAL A 48 11.77 1.58 4.52
C VAL A 48 11.36 0.43 3.62
N GLY A 49 12.18 0.16 2.63
CA GLY A 49 11.96 -0.86 1.61
C GLY A 49 13.04 -1.95 1.63
N LYS A 50 13.42 -2.39 0.42
CA LYS A 50 14.42 -3.43 0.24
C LYS A 50 15.76 -3.06 0.87
N ASP A 51 16.44 -4.06 1.45
CA ASP A 51 17.73 -3.94 2.13
C ASP A 51 17.72 -2.88 3.26
N ASN A 52 16.54 -2.66 3.86
CA ASN A 52 16.27 -1.64 4.88
C ASN A 52 16.63 -0.21 4.44
N LYS A 53 16.64 0.06 3.14
CA LYS A 53 16.92 1.39 2.60
C LYS A 53 15.68 2.27 2.68
N GLN A 54 15.87 3.49 3.18
CA GLN A 54 14.82 4.49 3.20
C GLN A 54 14.57 5.07 1.80
N PHE A 55 13.31 5.35 1.50
CA PHE A 55 12.89 6.03 0.28
C PHE A 55 11.67 6.91 0.52
N LYS A 56 11.42 7.85 -0.39
CA LYS A 56 10.23 8.69 -0.39
C LYS A 56 9.11 8.00 -1.18
N MET A 57 8.05 7.59 -0.48
CA MET A 57 6.86 7.00 -1.08
C MET A 57 5.88 8.11 -1.45
N TRP A 58 5.57 8.24 -2.74
CA TRP A 58 4.70 9.27 -3.29
C TRP A 58 3.23 8.92 -3.14
N LYS A 59 2.42 9.89 -2.71
CA LYS A 59 0.96 9.80 -2.67
C LYS A 59 0.35 11.12 -3.12
N PHE A 60 -0.89 11.08 -3.61
CA PHE A 60 -1.67 12.30 -3.68
C PHE A 60 -2.00 12.79 -2.27
N ARG A 61 -1.97 14.09 -2.07
CA ARG A 61 -2.40 14.69 -0.82
C ARG A 61 -3.91 14.52 -0.65
N SER A 62 -4.31 13.84 0.40
CA SER A 62 -5.71 13.56 0.74
C SER A 62 -6.19 14.29 1.99
N MET A 63 -5.29 15.06 2.64
CA MET A 63 -5.52 15.76 3.89
C MET A 63 -5.02 17.19 3.83
N ARG A 64 -5.67 18.09 4.59
CA ARG A 64 -5.22 19.47 4.77
C ARG A 64 -3.87 19.51 5.46
N VAL A 65 -3.01 20.43 5.06
CA VAL A 65 -1.70 20.63 5.69
C VAL A 65 -1.91 21.17 7.10
N ALA A 66 -1.46 20.44 8.13
CA ALA A 66 -1.51 20.94 9.48
C ALA A 66 -0.43 22.00 9.71
N ARG A 67 -0.82 23.16 10.09
CA ARG A 67 0.12 24.16 10.62
C ARG A 67 0.44 23.77 12.06
N GLY A 68 1.62 23.20 12.32
CA GLY A 68 2.13 22.91 13.67
C GLY A 68 1.73 21.57 14.30
N ALA A 69 1.18 20.61 13.55
CA ALA A 69 0.91 19.28 14.10
C ALA A 69 2.13 18.35 13.91
N ASN A 70 2.46 17.59 14.96
CA ASN A 70 3.44 16.52 14.88
C ASN A 70 3.00 15.48 13.84
N GLU A 71 3.85 15.17 12.87
CA GLU A 71 3.62 14.19 11.81
C GLU A 71 3.59 12.72 12.30
N ALA A 72 3.71 12.50 13.60
CA ALA A 72 3.98 11.21 14.23
C ALA A 72 2.75 10.32 14.48
N SER A 73 1.54 10.74 14.10
CA SER A 73 0.38 9.87 14.27
C SER A 73 0.30 8.84 13.16
N LEU A 74 0.31 7.55 13.52
CA LEU A 74 0.13 6.41 12.60
C LEU A 74 -1.24 6.43 11.92
N ARG A 75 -2.21 7.11 12.52
CA ARG A 75 -3.55 7.32 11.98
C ARG A 75 -3.78 8.77 11.64
N PRO A 76 -4.34 9.03 10.45
CA PRO A 76 -4.67 10.37 10.05
C PRO A 76 -5.83 10.90 10.89
N ASP A 77 -5.71 12.14 11.36
CA ASP A 77 -6.82 12.90 11.90
C ASP A 77 -7.94 12.99 10.85
N GLN A 78 -9.08 12.35 11.14
CA GLN A 78 -10.21 12.23 10.21
C GLN A 78 -10.77 13.59 9.79
N ASP A 79 -10.72 14.58 10.69
CA ASP A 79 -11.26 15.92 10.45
C ASP A 79 -10.43 16.70 9.41
N ARG A 80 -9.19 16.30 9.19
CA ARG A 80 -8.30 16.91 8.19
C ARG A 80 -8.50 16.37 6.79
N ILE A 81 -9.19 15.24 6.63
CA ILE A 81 -9.41 14.61 5.32
C ILE A 81 -10.51 15.39 4.60
N PHE A 82 -10.17 16.03 3.47
CA PHE A 82 -11.19 16.71 2.66
C PHE A 82 -12.06 15.69 1.90
N TRP A 83 -13.24 16.09 1.44
CA TRP A 83 -14.24 15.17 0.88
C TRP A 83 -13.69 14.32 -0.28
N TRP A 84 -12.92 14.92 -1.21
CA TRP A 84 -12.28 14.17 -2.30
C TRP A 84 -11.19 13.23 -1.76
N GLY A 85 -10.49 13.64 -0.71
CA GLY A 85 -9.54 12.80 0.00
C GLY A 85 -10.15 11.51 0.53
N LYS A 86 -11.37 11.57 1.07
CA LYS A 86 -12.12 10.37 1.51
C LYS A 86 -12.38 9.42 0.32
N CYS A 87 -12.81 9.97 -0.82
CA CYS A 87 -13.02 9.19 -2.05
C CYS A 87 -11.71 8.55 -2.54
N MET A 88 -10.64 9.33 -2.64
CA MET A 88 -9.33 8.85 -3.09
C MET A 88 -8.81 7.71 -2.21
N ARG A 89 -8.91 7.84 -0.88
CA ARG A 89 -8.45 6.80 0.06
C ARG A 89 -9.27 5.53 -0.05
N ARG A 90 -10.61 5.66 -0.14
CA ARG A 90 -11.50 4.52 -0.31
C ARG A 90 -11.23 3.74 -1.59
N LEU A 91 -10.88 4.42 -2.68
CA LEU A 91 -10.61 3.81 -3.99
C LEU A 91 -9.11 3.59 -4.25
N LYS A 92 -8.24 3.87 -3.25
CA LYS A 92 -6.76 3.80 -3.37
C LYS A 92 -6.19 4.68 -4.49
N ILE A 93 -6.93 5.69 -4.95
CA ILE A 93 -6.47 6.67 -5.95
C ILE A 93 -5.29 7.49 -5.42
N ASP A 94 -5.27 7.77 -4.12
CA ASP A 94 -4.16 8.47 -3.46
C ASP A 94 -2.82 7.73 -3.60
N GLU A 95 -2.83 6.45 -3.88
CA GLU A 95 -1.63 5.62 -4.03
C GLU A 95 -1.11 5.54 -5.47
N LEU A 96 -1.86 6.05 -6.48
CA LEU A 96 -1.42 6.04 -7.88
C LEU A 96 -0.03 6.66 -8.11
N PRO A 97 0.42 7.74 -7.40
CA PRO A 97 1.77 8.26 -7.57
C PRO A 97 2.89 7.29 -7.19
N GLN A 98 2.60 6.19 -6.46
CA GLN A 98 3.58 5.13 -6.22
C GLN A 98 4.01 4.40 -7.52
N LEU A 99 3.24 4.53 -8.60
CA LEU A 99 3.67 4.05 -9.92
C LEU A 99 4.99 4.71 -10.37
N ILE A 100 5.26 5.96 -9.95
CA ILE A 100 6.55 6.64 -10.15
C ILE A 100 7.65 5.95 -9.32
N ASN A 101 7.33 5.52 -8.09
CA ASN A 101 8.27 4.74 -7.27
C ASN A 101 8.61 3.40 -7.92
N ILE A 102 7.66 2.78 -8.62
CA ILE A 102 7.89 1.54 -9.35
C ILE A 102 8.79 1.81 -10.56
N LEU A 103 8.54 2.86 -11.33
CA LEU A 103 9.39 3.22 -12.48
C LEU A 103 10.84 3.50 -12.09
N ASN A 104 11.08 4.18 -10.97
CA ASN A 104 12.44 4.47 -10.50
C ASN A 104 13.09 3.29 -9.72
N GLY A 105 12.38 2.19 -9.48
CA GLY A 105 12.89 0.96 -8.89
C GLY A 105 12.93 0.91 -7.37
N THR A 106 12.39 1.90 -6.68
CA THR A 106 12.29 1.88 -5.21
C THR A 106 11.14 1.00 -4.73
N MET A 107 10.15 0.71 -5.59
CA MET A 107 9.04 -0.20 -5.35
C MET A 107 8.81 -1.17 -6.52
N SER A 108 7.94 -2.14 -6.31
CA SER A 108 7.40 -3.10 -7.26
C SER A 108 5.87 -3.01 -7.28
N ILE A 109 5.21 -3.56 -8.30
CA ILE A 109 3.73 -3.71 -8.28
C ILE A 109 3.32 -4.60 -7.11
N VAL A 110 3.97 -5.75 -6.96
CA VAL A 110 3.66 -6.73 -5.90
C VAL A 110 4.87 -6.96 -5.03
N GLY A 111 4.71 -6.86 -3.71
CA GLY A 111 5.77 -7.06 -2.73
C GLY A 111 5.31 -6.75 -1.31
N PRO A 112 6.10 -7.06 -0.29
CA PRO A 112 5.77 -6.72 1.09
C PRO A 112 5.47 -5.24 1.27
N ARG A 113 4.60 -4.92 2.22
CA ARG A 113 4.24 -3.51 2.48
C ARG A 113 5.47 -2.70 2.93
N PRO A 114 5.67 -1.45 2.44
CA PRO A 114 6.72 -0.57 2.93
C PRO A 114 6.57 -0.30 4.43
N ALA A 115 7.65 -0.48 5.19
CA ALA A 115 7.65 -0.25 6.63
C ALA A 115 7.70 1.26 6.96
N ALA A 116 7.03 1.67 8.02
CA ALA A 116 7.24 2.99 8.60
C ALA A 116 8.62 3.04 9.30
N VAL A 117 9.29 4.19 9.25
CA VAL A 117 10.67 4.33 9.76
C VAL A 117 10.76 4.02 11.25
N ASP A 118 9.78 4.46 12.01
CA ASP A 118 9.63 4.24 13.46
C ASP A 118 9.24 2.81 13.84
N GLN A 119 8.66 2.05 12.91
CA GLN A 119 8.21 0.67 13.13
C GLN A 119 9.13 -0.39 12.51
N VAL A 120 10.28 -0.03 11.98
CA VAL A 120 11.19 -0.99 11.31
C VAL A 120 11.58 -2.15 12.22
N ASN A 121 11.87 -1.89 13.49
CA ASN A 121 12.26 -2.95 14.45
C ASN A 121 11.16 -4.00 14.65
N ILE A 122 9.89 -3.59 14.59
CA ILE A 122 8.75 -4.49 14.73
C ILE A 122 8.46 -5.19 13.40
N THR A 123 8.44 -4.43 12.31
CA THR A 123 7.96 -4.93 11.01
C THR A 123 9.03 -5.66 10.21
N ARG A 124 10.32 -5.47 10.52
CA ARG A 124 11.47 -6.06 9.82
C ARG A 124 12.44 -6.77 10.76
N GLY A 125 12.07 -6.97 12.05
CA GLY A 125 12.85 -7.70 13.03
C GLY A 125 12.58 -9.20 13.02
N GLY A 126 13.51 -10.00 13.55
CA GLY A 126 13.35 -11.45 13.71
C GLY A 126 13.02 -12.15 12.39
N GLU A 127 12.00 -13.01 12.41
CA GLU A 127 11.53 -13.78 11.24
C GLU A 127 11.02 -12.90 10.12
N ASN A 128 10.53 -11.68 10.42
CA ASN A 128 10.02 -10.74 9.44
C ASN A 128 11.13 -10.06 8.62
N SER A 129 12.41 -10.24 8.99
CA SER A 129 13.55 -9.66 8.28
C SER A 129 13.62 -10.09 6.80
N ILE A 130 13.11 -11.28 6.47
CA ILE A 130 13.04 -11.77 5.09
C ILE A 130 12.23 -10.83 4.18
N ALA A 131 11.27 -10.08 4.72
CA ALA A 131 10.50 -9.11 3.95
C ALA A 131 11.33 -7.93 3.43
N ALA A 132 12.53 -7.70 4.01
CA ALA A 132 13.47 -6.70 3.49
C ALA A 132 14.33 -7.20 2.32
N THR A 133 14.31 -8.49 1.98
CA THR A 133 15.16 -9.06 0.91
C THR A 133 14.63 -8.81 -0.50
N VAL A 134 13.36 -8.39 -0.63
CA VAL A 134 12.69 -8.11 -1.89
C VAL A 134 12.18 -6.67 -1.94
N PRO A 135 11.95 -6.09 -3.14
CA PRO A 135 11.32 -4.77 -3.23
C PRO A 135 9.95 -4.76 -2.57
N CYS A 136 9.63 -3.70 -1.85
CA CYS A 136 8.28 -3.49 -1.33
C CYS A 136 7.30 -3.20 -2.47
N GLY A 137 6.02 -3.58 -2.28
CA GLY A 137 5.00 -3.53 -3.31
C GLY A 137 3.95 -2.43 -3.09
N LEU A 138 3.30 -2.05 -4.20
CA LEU A 138 2.06 -1.29 -4.19
C LEU A 138 0.92 -2.15 -3.63
N THR A 139 0.91 -3.45 -3.96
CA THR A 139 0.01 -4.44 -3.39
C THR A 139 0.73 -5.67 -2.88
N SER A 140 0.09 -6.41 -1.97
CA SER A 140 0.57 -7.65 -1.36
C SER A 140 -0.57 -8.34 -0.61
N HIS A 141 -0.33 -9.54 -0.08
CA HIS A 141 -1.25 -10.17 0.87
C HIS A 141 -1.49 -9.28 2.10
N SER A 142 -0.44 -8.69 2.65
CA SER A 142 -0.50 -7.80 3.82
C SER A 142 -1.24 -6.48 3.52
N SER A 143 -1.04 -5.89 2.32
CA SER A 143 -1.76 -4.70 1.89
C SER A 143 -3.25 -4.96 1.68
N LEU A 144 -3.60 -6.15 1.13
CA LEU A 144 -4.98 -6.59 1.00
C LEU A 144 -5.62 -6.85 2.37
N TRP A 145 -4.87 -7.44 3.31
CA TRP A 145 -5.33 -7.66 4.68
C TRP A 145 -5.68 -6.34 5.38
N ASP A 146 -4.79 -5.35 5.31
CA ASP A 146 -5.05 -4.02 5.84
C ASP A 146 -6.29 -3.39 5.20
N TYR A 147 -6.39 -3.44 3.86
CA TYR A 147 -7.47 -2.81 3.12
C TYR A 147 -8.83 -3.48 3.36
N VAL A 148 -8.86 -4.81 3.47
CA VAL A 148 -10.09 -5.57 3.63
C VAL A 148 -10.51 -5.66 5.10
N TYR A 149 -9.56 -5.70 6.04
CA TYR A 149 -9.84 -5.92 7.45
C TYR A 149 -9.25 -4.84 8.37
N GLY A 150 -8.00 -4.44 8.15
CA GLY A 150 -7.30 -3.49 9.03
C GLY A 150 -7.93 -2.11 9.07
N ASP A 151 -8.46 -1.64 7.95
CA ASP A 151 -9.10 -0.31 7.85
C ASP A 151 -10.38 -0.17 8.71
N GLN A 152 -10.90 -1.27 9.29
CA GLN A 152 -12.06 -1.26 10.19
C GLN A 152 -11.71 -0.90 11.64
N PHE A 153 -10.44 -1.03 12.04
CA PHE A 153 -9.99 -0.76 13.39
C PHE A 153 -9.56 0.71 13.51
N GLU A 154 -10.19 1.45 14.40
CA GLU A 154 -9.86 2.85 14.67
C GLU A 154 -8.82 2.99 15.80
N ASP A 155 -8.83 2.07 16.76
CA ASP A 155 -7.89 2.04 17.85
C ASP A 155 -6.55 1.41 17.46
N GLU A 156 -5.44 2.05 17.89
CA GLU A 156 -4.08 1.59 17.56
C GLU A 156 -3.70 0.33 18.33
N GLU A 157 -4.10 0.20 19.58
CA GLU A 157 -3.81 -0.99 20.40
C GLU A 157 -4.54 -2.21 19.82
N GLU A 158 -5.81 -2.03 19.47
CA GLU A 158 -6.62 -3.09 18.87
C GLU A 158 -6.07 -3.52 17.49
N TYR A 159 -5.61 -2.56 16.67
CA TYR A 159 -4.95 -2.84 15.40
C TYR A 159 -3.65 -3.63 15.60
N ASN A 160 -2.81 -3.23 16.57
CA ASN A 160 -1.55 -3.89 16.85
C ASN A 160 -1.75 -5.31 17.39
N ASP A 161 -2.83 -5.57 18.11
CA ASP A 161 -3.13 -6.89 18.66
C ASP A 161 -3.76 -7.83 17.62
N LYS A 162 -4.74 -7.36 16.84
CA LYS A 162 -5.54 -8.20 15.94
C LYS A 162 -5.07 -8.22 14.49
N VAL A 163 -4.53 -7.13 13.99
CA VAL A 163 -4.23 -6.95 12.55
C VAL A 163 -2.76 -7.13 12.25
N LEU A 164 -1.89 -6.48 13.03
CA LEU A 164 -0.45 -6.44 12.76
C LEU A 164 0.21 -7.82 12.75
N PRO A 165 -0.08 -8.77 13.66
CA PRO A 165 0.58 -10.08 13.66
C PRO A 165 0.29 -10.88 12.37
N ILE A 166 -0.96 -10.86 11.91
CA ILE A 166 -1.35 -11.54 10.66
C ILE A 166 -0.70 -10.83 9.47
N ARG A 167 -0.68 -9.51 9.46
CA ARG A 167 -0.05 -8.71 8.41
C ARG A 167 1.42 -9.05 8.23
N LEU A 168 2.17 -9.18 9.32
CA LEU A 168 3.59 -9.51 9.29
C LEU A 168 3.83 -10.93 8.74
N LYS A 169 3.04 -11.91 9.17
CA LYS A 169 3.10 -13.27 8.62
C LYS A 169 2.79 -13.31 7.12
N LEU A 170 1.84 -12.51 6.66
CA LEU A 170 1.50 -12.41 5.24
C LEU A 170 2.63 -11.80 4.38
N ASP A 171 3.43 -10.89 4.94
CA ASP A 171 4.64 -10.39 4.27
C ASP A 171 5.68 -11.50 4.12
N VAL A 172 5.89 -12.32 5.16
CA VAL A 172 6.79 -13.48 5.11
C VAL A 172 6.26 -14.54 4.13
N TYR A 173 4.95 -14.83 4.18
CA TYR A 173 4.30 -15.75 3.25
C TYR A 173 4.54 -15.36 1.78
N TYR A 174 4.35 -14.07 1.45
CA TYR A 174 4.61 -13.60 0.11
C TYR A 174 6.06 -13.88 -0.33
N VAL A 175 7.04 -13.57 0.51
CA VAL A 175 8.46 -13.76 0.12
C VAL A 175 8.80 -15.22 -0.12
N LYS A 176 8.23 -16.13 0.69
CA LYS A 176 8.43 -17.58 0.53
C LYS A 176 7.79 -18.15 -0.74
N HIS A 177 6.69 -17.54 -1.22
CA HIS A 177 5.90 -18.01 -2.37
C HIS A 177 5.96 -17.07 -3.58
N ALA A 178 6.84 -16.06 -3.58
CA ALA A 178 6.91 -15.07 -4.65
C ALA A 178 7.13 -15.72 -6.03
N GLY A 179 6.26 -15.39 -6.99
CA GLY A 179 6.30 -15.92 -8.33
C GLY A 179 5.27 -15.25 -9.25
N CYS A 180 5.45 -15.41 -10.57
CA CYS A 180 4.61 -14.71 -11.56
C CYS A 180 3.11 -14.96 -11.37
N ILE A 181 2.72 -16.21 -11.08
CA ILE A 181 1.31 -16.58 -10.90
C ILE A 181 0.74 -15.91 -9.63
N TRP A 182 1.51 -15.90 -8.54
CA TRP A 182 1.13 -15.25 -7.31
C TRP A 182 1.00 -13.74 -7.48
N ASP A 183 1.92 -13.11 -8.22
CA ASP A 183 1.87 -11.67 -8.50
C ASP A 183 0.61 -11.31 -9.29
N LEU A 184 0.30 -12.04 -10.38
CA LEU A 184 -0.91 -11.83 -11.17
C LEU A 184 -2.19 -12.03 -10.35
N ARG A 185 -2.21 -13.05 -9.49
CA ARG A 185 -3.34 -13.31 -8.59
C ARG A 185 -3.55 -12.17 -7.60
N LEU A 186 -2.49 -11.63 -7.02
CA LEU A 186 -2.58 -10.52 -6.07
C LEU A 186 -3.04 -9.21 -6.74
N ILE A 187 -2.59 -8.94 -7.97
CA ILE A 187 -3.09 -7.82 -8.76
C ILE A 187 -4.60 -7.97 -9.00
N LEU A 188 -5.05 -9.14 -9.44
CA LEU A 188 -6.48 -9.41 -9.65
C LEU A 188 -7.28 -9.25 -8.35
N TRP A 189 -6.79 -9.79 -7.24
CA TRP A 189 -7.45 -9.66 -5.94
C TRP A 189 -7.54 -8.21 -5.49
N THR A 190 -6.52 -7.41 -5.77
CA THR A 190 -6.53 -5.97 -5.45
C THR A 190 -7.63 -5.24 -6.22
N VAL A 191 -7.74 -5.51 -7.54
CA VAL A 191 -8.81 -4.92 -8.35
C VAL A 191 -10.19 -5.34 -7.83
N ILE A 192 -10.38 -6.63 -7.53
CA ILE A 192 -11.62 -7.16 -6.98
C ILE A 192 -11.94 -6.49 -5.61
N ALA A 193 -10.96 -6.37 -4.71
CA ALA A 193 -11.15 -5.75 -3.42
C ALA A 193 -11.60 -4.28 -3.55
N ILE A 194 -10.96 -3.51 -4.44
CA ILE A 194 -11.34 -2.12 -4.71
C ILE A 194 -12.78 -2.04 -5.25
N LEU A 195 -13.16 -2.91 -6.20
CA LEU A 195 -14.52 -2.94 -6.74
C LEU A 195 -15.57 -3.31 -5.67
N TYR A 196 -15.29 -4.28 -4.82
CA TYR A 196 -16.18 -4.64 -3.70
C TYR A 196 -16.36 -3.47 -2.75
N THR A 197 -15.26 -2.82 -2.36
CA THR A 197 -15.32 -1.66 -1.45
C THR A 197 -16.02 -0.46 -2.10
N ALA A 198 -15.83 -0.23 -3.40
CA ALA A 198 -16.54 0.80 -4.14
C ALA A 198 -18.06 0.58 -4.09
N CYS A 199 -18.51 -0.69 -4.17
CA CYS A 199 -19.91 -1.09 -4.05
C CYS A 199 -20.43 -1.17 -2.60
N GLY A 200 -19.62 -0.81 -1.59
CA GLY A 200 -19.99 -0.92 -0.18
C GLY A 200 -20.09 -2.36 0.34
N LYS A 201 -19.45 -3.31 -0.36
CA LYS A 201 -19.43 -4.73 0.00
C LYS A 201 -18.10 -5.13 0.61
N TYR A 202 -18.11 -6.22 1.36
CA TYR A 202 -16.93 -6.79 2.01
C TYR A 202 -16.58 -8.17 1.41
N PRO A 203 -15.35 -8.40 0.92
CA PRO A 203 -14.96 -9.67 0.32
C PRO A 203 -14.54 -10.72 1.37
N TRP A 204 -15.50 -11.26 2.14
CA TRP A 204 -15.26 -12.24 3.21
C TRP A 204 -14.46 -13.48 2.78
N TRP A 205 -14.62 -13.92 1.54
CA TRP A 205 -13.85 -15.04 1.00
C TRP A 205 -12.35 -14.76 0.95
N MET A 206 -11.98 -13.49 0.70
CA MET A 206 -10.58 -13.05 0.66
C MET A 206 -10.00 -13.01 2.08
N HIS A 207 -10.75 -12.47 3.05
CA HIS A 207 -10.38 -12.48 4.45
C HIS A 207 -10.01 -13.89 4.93
N ASN A 208 -10.90 -14.87 4.77
CA ASN A 208 -10.66 -16.24 5.19
C ASN A 208 -9.42 -16.87 4.54
N ARG A 209 -9.18 -16.56 3.25
CA ARG A 209 -7.98 -17.02 2.54
C ARG A 209 -6.70 -16.40 3.09
N LEU A 210 -6.70 -15.11 3.39
CA LEU A 210 -5.54 -14.41 3.95
C LEU A 210 -5.20 -14.94 5.35
N VAL A 211 -6.21 -15.20 6.18
CA VAL A 211 -6.02 -15.86 7.49
C VAL A 211 -5.38 -17.23 7.31
N ALA A 212 -5.89 -18.06 6.38
CA ALA A 212 -5.31 -19.38 6.12
C ALA A 212 -3.82 -19.28 5.72
N TYR A 213 -3.46 -18.37 4.80
CA TYR A 213 -2.06 -18.18 4.41
C TYR A 213 -1.15 -17.71 5.56
N SER A 214 -1.67 -16.94 6.52
CA SER A 214 -0.91 -16.54 7.69
C SER A 214 -0.58 -17.69 8.64
N GLN A 215 -1.32 -18.81 8.56
CA GLN A 215 -1.10 -20.02 9.37
C GLN A 215 -0.09 -20.98 8.74
N GLU A 216 0.30 -20.77 7.48
CA GLU A 216 1.27 -21.59 6.76
C GLU A 216 2.71 -21.08 6.94
N VAL A 217 2.94 -20.01 7.72
CA VAL A 217 4.23 -19.40 7.99
C VAL A 217 4.76 -19.87 9.34
#